data_4ccd4df971f705936ee9bc8321da5a14
#
_entry.id   4ccd4df971f705936ee9bc8321da5a14
#
_cell.length_a   1.000
_cell.length_b   1.000
_cell.length_c   1.000
_cell.angle_alpha   90.00
_cell.angle_beta   90.00
_cell.angle_gamma   90.00
#
_symmetry.space_group_name_H-M   'P 1'
#
loop_
_entity.id
_entity.type
_entity.pdbx_description
1 polymer ?
#
loop_
_entity_poly.entity_id
_entity_poly.type
_entity_poly.pdbx_seq_one_letter_code
_entity_poly.pdbx_strand_id
1 'polypeptide(L)'
;IVNLTTPSSDGFTMRASMFAYVDPLGNSTPTDPCFDSSPIFNESPKTIICTGYPFSYTHNASDQEMDSLVYSWDEPLDDFFGAYNPPVTPGLLTYTPPYTANNPLPGNPTLNPQNGQISYTSNLSGNFVTVVRVDAYKCDQLVAQIYREIQAVLIACPPLASGNANLPPTIPAPFPAPTPYYTTVAAGTLVSFNISASDADLYAAGVPQDVSLEITGGQMAGDFITTTDCVSPPCATFTDNLGNPPPFSSPSIVNGIFEWQTACTHIASDAGCGNVSNIYNFAIKAYDDFCPANAITF
;
A
#
# COMPACT_ATOMS: atom_id res chain seq x y z
N ILE A 1 -10.91 20.85 -4.25
CA ILE A 1 -11.11 19.65 -3.39
C ILE A 1 -12.58 19.62 -3.00
N VAL A 2 -13.26 18.50 -3.27
CA VAL A 2 -14.73 18.40 -3.14
C VAL A 2 -15.16 18.05 -1.71
N ASN A 3 -14.36 17.27 -1.01
CA ASN A 3 -14.71 16.71 0.29
C ASN A 3 -14.23 17.52 1.50
N LEU A 4 -13.62 18.69 1.31
CA LEU A 4 -13.25 19.61 2.39
C LEU A 4 -14.08 20.90 2.34
N THR A 5 -14.30 21.54 3.50
CA THR A 5 -15.16 22.75 3.60
C THR A 5 -14.52 24.01 3.07
N THR A 6 -13.21 24.20 3.29
CA THR A 6 -12.47 25.43 2.96
C THR A 6 -11.14 25.16 2.24
N PRO A 7 -11.13 24.33 1.18
CA PRO A 7 -9.89 23.82 0.58
C PRO A 7 -8.98 24.88 -0.08
N SER A 8 -9.48 26.08 -0.29
CA SER A 8 -8.71 27.16 -0.92
C SER A 8 -7.96 28.05 0.06
N SER A 9 -8.28 27.95 1.35
CA SER A 9 -7.67 28.72 2.44
C SER A 9 -6.88 27.86 3.42
N ASP A 10 -6.98 26.54 3.29
CA ASP A 10 -6.37 25.58 4.20
C ASP A 10 -5.00 25.15 3.67
N GLY A 11 -4.08 24.87 4.58
CA GLY A 11 -2.78 24.27 4.29
C GLY A 11 -2.79 22.75 4.45
N PHE A 12 -1.64 22.18 4.68
CA PHE A 12 -1.48 20.77 5.07
C PHE A 12 -0.25 20.60 5.94
N THR A 13 -0.30 19.61 6.82
CA THR A 13 0.83 19.24 7.67
C THR A 13 1.12 17.75 7.53
N MET A 14 2.37 17.42 7.24
CA MET A 14 2.86 16.05 7.32
C MET A 14 3.29 15.74 8.74
N ARG A 15 2.90 14.57 9.25
CA ARG A 15 3.21 14.15 10.60
C ARG A 15 3.80 12.74 10.63
N ALA A 16 4.82 12.56 11.46
CA ALA A 16 5.28 11.28 11.95
C ALA A 16 5.50 11.41 13.46
N SER A 17 5.18 10.37 14.21
CA SER A 17 5.31 10.38 15.67
C SER A 17 6.01 9.11 16.13
N MET A 18 6.94 9.25 17.07
CA MET A 18 7.59 8.14 17.77
C MET A 18 7.20 8.19 19.24
N PHE A 19 6.96 7.03 19.83
CA PHE A 19 6.53 6.88 21.22
C PHE A 19 7.54 6.08 22.02
N ALA A 20 7.60 6.33 23.32
CA ALA A 20 8.45 5.57 24.22
C ALA A 20 7.93 4.12 24.34
N TYR A 21 8.85 3.18 24.28
CA TYR A 21 8.59 1.77 24.53
C TYR A 21 9.00 1.39 25.96
N VAL A 22 8.19 0.58 26.64
CA VAL A 22 8.51 0.02 27.93
C VAL A 22 8.69 -1.48 27.77
N ASP A 23 9.91 -1.97 28.02
CA ASP A 23 10.21 -3.39 27.88
C ASP A 23 9.45 -4.24 28.93
N PRO A 24 9.37 -5.57 28.77
CA PRO A 24 8.70 -6.45 29.73
C PRO A 24 9.29 -6.43 31.16
N LEU A 25 10.50 -5.87 31.32
CA LEU A 25 11.14 -5.69 32.62
C LEU A 25 10.78 -4.34 33.28
N GLY A 26 10.01 -3.49 32.56
CA GLY A 26 9.58 -2.18 33.04
C GLY A 26 10.58 -1.06 32.78
N ASN A 27 11.61 -1.27 31.95
CA ASN A 27 12.54 -0.21 31.58
C ASN A 27 11.98 0.60 30.42
N SER A 28 11.91 1.92 30.57
CA SER A 28 11.58 2.80 29.46
C SER A 28 12.77 2.96 28.55
N THR A 29 12.57 2.76 27.25
CA THR A 29 13.63 2.82 26.24
C THR A 29 13.52 4.04 25.32
N PRO A 30 13.72 5.27 25.78
CA PRO A 30 14.15 6.31 24.87
C PRO A 30 15.52 6.86 25.18
N THR A 31 16.34 6.16 25.95
CA THR A 31 17.74 6.53 26.09
C THR A 31 18.57 6.17 24.86
N ASP A 32 18.09 5.24 24.04
CA ASP A 32 18.66 4.95 22.73
C ASP A 32 17.72 5.51 21.64
N PRO A 33 18.12 6.55 20.92
CA PRO A 33 17.31 7.11 19.82
C PRO A 33 17.22 6.18 18.61
N CYS A 34 17.99 5.09 18.58
CA CYS A 34 18.00 4.09 17.51
C CYS A 34 17.28 2.81 17.90
N PHE A 35 16.46 2.81 18.96
CA PHE A 35 15.74 1.62 19.40
C PHE A 35 14.63 1.18 18.42
N ASP A 36 14.18 2.09 17.59
CA ASP A 36 13.08 1.90 16.67
C ASP A 36 13.13 2.93 15.53
N SER A 37 12.61 2.56 14.36
CA SER A 37 12.43 3.44 13.22
C SER A 37 10.95 3.56 12.84
N SER A 38 10.59 4.60 12.11
CA SER A 38 9.22 4.72 11.62
C SER A 38 8.98 3.79 10.44
N PRO A 39 7.76 3.23 10.28
CA PRO A 39 7.38 2.52 9.07
C PRO A 39 7.60 3.37 7.81
N ILE A 40 7.84 2.71 6.68
CA ILE A 40 7.96 3.35 5.36
C ILE A 40 6.91 2.80 4.41
N PHE A 41 6.41 3.65 3.52
CA PHE A 41 5.49 3.22 2.46
C PHE A 41 6.27 2.74 1.25
N ASN A 42 6.05 1.49 0.85
CA ASN A 42 6.74 0.86 -0.29
C ASN A 42 6.04 1.14 -1.63
N GLU A 43 4.73 1.48 -1.62
CA GLU A 43 3.97 1.74 -2.84
C GLU A 43 3.82 3.24 -3.08
N SER A 44 4.00 3.68 -4.34
CA SER A 44 3.78 5.06 -4.75
C SER A 44 2.28 5.38 -4.81
N PRO A 45 1.83 6.57 -4.39
CA PRO A 45 0.42 6.91 -4.40
C PRO A 45 -0.13 6.99 -5.84
N LYS A 46 -1.30 6.38 -6.08
CA LYS A 46 -2.08 6.57 -7.29
C LYS A 46 -3.02 7.75 -7.08
N THR A 47 -2.85 8.78 -7.90
CA THR A 47 -3.59 10.05 -7.72
C THR A 47 -4.70 10.24 -8.76
N ILE A 48 -4.54 9.77 -10.00
CA ILE A 48 -5.53 9.93 -11.07
C ILE A 48 -6.20 8.59 -11.35
N ILE A 49 -7.54 8.57 -11.29
CA ILE A 49 -8.35 7.36 -11.33
C ILE A 49 -9.57 7.62 -12.20
N CYS A 50 -9.86 6.70 -13.13
CA CYS A 50 -11.10 6.75 -13.91
C CYS A 50 -12.31 6.33 -13.04
N THR A 51 -13.45 6.98 -13.26
CA THR A 51 -14.73 6.60 -12.63
C THR A 51 -15.42 5.47 -13.39
N GLY A 52 -16.36 4.79 -12.74
CA GLY A 52 -17.26 3.84 -13.40
C GLY A 52 -16.86 2.37 -13.27
N TYR A 53 -15.72 2.05 -12.66
CA TYR A 53 -15.30 0.67 -12.39
C TYR A 53 -14.71 0.49 -10.98
N PRO A 54 -14.60 -0.74 -10.48
CA PRO A 54 -13.94 -1.00 -9.21
C PRO A 54 -12.47 -0.58 -9.24
N PHE A 55 -12.05 0.12 -8.21
CA PHE A 55 -10.66 0.53 -8.00
C PHE A 55 -10.14 -0.08 -6.72
N SER A 56 -8.90 -0.56 -6.75
CA SER A 56 -8.15 -0.94 -5.56
C SER A 56 -6.75 -0.33 -5.58
N TYR A 57 -6.25 -0.02 -4.40
CA TYR A 57 -4.91 0.52 -4.17
C TYR A 57 -4.45 0.11 -2.77
N THR A 58 -3.20 -0.27 -2.61
CA THR A 58 -2.62 -0.54 -1.29
C THR A 58 -1.53 0.49 -0.95
N HIS A 59 -1.49 0.88 0.32
CA HIS A 59 -0.42 1.72 0.84
C HIS A 59 0.89 0.95 1.05
N ASN A 60 0.80 -0.33 1.34
CA ASN A 60 1.91 -1.27 1.51
C ASN A 60 3.09 -0.67 2.29
N ALA A 61 2.93 -0.53 3.60
CA ALA A 61 4.03 -0.10 4.46
C ALA A 61 4.81 -1.31 5.00
N SER A 62 6.07 -1.09 5.32
CA SER A 62 6.93 -2.03 6.05
C SER A 62 7.66 -1.32 7.19
N ASP A 63 8.05 -2.08 8.19
CA ASP A 63 8.80 -1.64 9.33
C ASP A 63 10.14 -2.38 9.38
N GLN A 64 11.22 -1.65 9.71
CA GLN A 64 12.58 -2.22 9.71
C GLN A 64 12.80 -3.17 10.88
N GLU A 65 12.21 -2.88 12.02
CA GLU A 65 12.25 -3.70 13.22
C GLU A 65 11.19 -4.81 13.21
N MET A 66 10.42 -4.91 12.11
CA MET A 66 9.35 -5.89 11.90
C MET A 66 8.20 -5.75 12.88
N ASP A 67 7.90 -4.54 13.29
CA ASP A 67 6.76 -4.25 14.14
C ASP A 67 5.42 -4.52 13.43
N SER A 68 4.40 -4.84 14.20
CA SER A 68 3.07 -5.11 13.66
C SER A 68 2.40 -3.82 13.19
N LEU A 69 1.98 -3.76 11.93
CA LEU A 69 1.39 -2.57 11.32
C LEU A 69 -0.13 -2.66 11.26
N VAL A 70 -0.80 -1.57 11.63
CA VAL A 70 -2.26 -1.43 11.55
C VAL A 70 -2.61 -0.16 10.79
N TYR A 71 -3.47 -0.28 9.78
CA TYR A 71 -3.91 0.85 8.95
C TYR A 71 -5.29 1.34 9.38
N SER A 72 -5.44 2.65 9.45
CA SER A 72 -6.72 3.30 9.72
C SER A 72 -6.89 4.57 8.89
N TRP A 73 -8.15 4.95 8.63
CA TRP A 73 -8.45 6.29 8.15
C TRP A 73 -8.13 7.33 9.24
N ASP A 74 -7.73 8.53 8.80
CA ASP A 74 -7.50 9.65 9.72
C ASP A 74 -7.94 10.97 9.08
N GLU A 75 -7.86 12.05 9.84
CA GLU A 75 -8.25 13.38 9.43
C GLU A 75 -7.07 14.15 8.83
N PRO A 76 -7.27 14.94 7.76
CA PRO A 76 -6.25 15.82 7.24
C PRO A 76 -5.98 16.97 8.23
N LEU A 77 -4.71 17.39 8.27
CA LEU A 77 -4.25 18.47 9.14
C LEU A 77 -4.07 19.75 8.35
N ASP A 78 -4.49 20.86 8.94
CA ASP A 78 -4.20 22.20 8.45
C ASP A 78 -2.74 22.59 8.66
N ASP A 79 -2.31 23.74 8.18
CA ASP A 79 -0.97 24.26 8.44
C ASP A 79 -0.86 24.87 9.86
N PHE A 80 0.37 25.17 10.23
CA PHE A 80 0.64 25.94 11.44
C PHE A 80 0.58 27.44 11.10
N PHE A 81 -0.35 28.17 11.72
CA PHE A 81 -0.39 29.62 11.65
C PHE A 81 0.70 30.23 12.54
N GLY A 82 1.95 30.06 12.15
CA GLY A 82 3.11 30.58 12.89
C GLY A 82 4.28 29.60 12.96
N ALA A 83 5.24 29.86 13.84
CA ALA A 83 6.37 28.94 14.04
C ALA A 83 5.89 27.64 14.72
N TYR A 84 6.39 26.50 14.22
CA TYR A 84 6.15 25.22 14.87
C TYR A 84 6.67 25.22 16.31
N ASN A 85 5.81 24.93 17.24
CA ASN A 85 6.12 24.81 18.67
C ASN A 85 5.54 23.53 19.24
N PRO A 86 6.30 22.42 19.26
CA PRO A 86 5.80 21.15 19.80
C PRO A 86 5.46 21.30 21.30
N PRO A 87 4.43 20.58 21.82
CA PRO A 87 3.67 19.50 21.19
C PRO A 87 2.39 19.97 20.48
N VAL A 88 2.31 21.20 20.01
CA VAL A 88 1.09 21.75 19.41
C VAL A 88 0.73 20.96 18.16
N THR A 89 -0.47 20.42 18.13
CA THR A 89 -1.06 19.79 16.95
C THR A 89 -1.76 20.86 16.11
N PRO A 90 -1.59 20.88 14.77
CA PRO A 90 -2.36 21.78 13.92
C PRO A 90 -3.84 21.46 13.97
N GLY A 91 -4.69 22.41 13.53
CA GLY A 91 -6.11 22.19 13.39
C GLY A 91 -6.43 21.04 12.44
N LEU A 92 -7.57 20.40 12.65
CA LEU A 92 -8.09 19.40 11.72
C LEU A 92 -8.85 20.11 10.61
N LEU A 93 -8.65 19.66 9.35
CA LEU A 93 -9.49 20.09 8.25
C LEU A 93 -10.84 19.38 8.34
N THR A 94 -11.90 20.12 8.09
CA THR A 94 -13.27 19.62 8.23
C THR A 94 -13.78 19.05 6.91
N TYR A 95 -14.24 17.81 6.92
CA TYR A 95 -14.93 17.20 5.78
C TYR A 95 -16.32 17.82 5.56
N THR A 96 -16.66 18.01 4.28
CA THR A 96 -18.01 18.41 3.85
C THR A 96 -18.93 17.20 3.81
N PRO A 97 -20.11 17.21 4.45
CA PRO A 97 -21.06 16.11 4.34
C PRO A 97 -21.41 15.80 2.86
N PRO A 98 -21.54 14.51 2.46
CA PRO A 98 -21.59 13.33 3.33
C PRO A 98 -20.23 12.70 3.70
N TYR A 99 -19.12 13.34 3.37
CA TYR A 99 -17.78 12.82 3.61
C TYR A 99 -17.38 12.96 5.08
N THR A 100 -16.57 12.02 5.54
CA THR A 100 -15.99 11.98 6.89
C THR A 100 -14.59 11.38 6.81
N ALA A 101 -13.80 11.42 7.88
CA ALA A 101 -12.52 10.72 7.91
C ALA A 101 -12.64 9.24 7.55
N ASN A 102 -13.66 8.53 8.08
CA ASN A 102 -13.89 7.11 7.80
C ASN A 102 -14.58 6.83 6.44
N ASN A 103 -15.03 7.86 5.75
CA ASN A 103 -15.66 7.76 4.43
C ASN A 103 -15.25 8.97 3.56
N PRO A 104 -13.95 9.12 3.24
CA PRO A 104 -13.44 10.33 2.60
C PRO A 104 -13.70 10.39 1.09
N LEU A 105 -14.05 9.27 0.44
CA LEU A 105 -14.25 9.16 -0.99
C LEU A 105 -15.70 8.80 -1.34
N PRO A 106 -16.19 9.17 -2.54
CA PRO A 106 -17.47 8.67 -3.02
C PRO A 106 -17.39 7.16 -3.31
N GLY A 107 -18.52 6.44 -3.16
CA GLY A 107 -18.60 5.01 -3.44
C GLY A 107 -18.30 4.10 -2.26
N ASN A 108 -18.39 4.63 -1.03
CA ASN A 108 -18.21 3.88 0.22
C ASN A 108 -16.86 3.13 0.28
N PRO A 109 -15.75 3.84 0.35
CA PRO A 109 -14.42 3.23 0.38
C PRO A 109 -14.26 2.33 1.60
N THR A 110 -13.58 1.22 1.40
CA THR A 110 -13.14 0.33 2.47
C THR A 110 -11.62 0.41 2.59
N LEU A 111 -11.11 0.30 3.81
CA LEU A 111 -9.68 0.19 4.11
C LEU A 111 -9.45 -1.09 4.90
N ASN A 112 -8.59 -1.96 4.39
CA ASN A 112 -8.19 -3.16 5.11
C ASN A 112 -7.13 -2.79 6.18
N PRO A 113 -7.40 -3.01 7.49
CA PRO A 113 -6.48 -2.60 8.54
C PRO A 113 -5.18 -3.41 8.59
N GLN A 114 -5.08 -4.53 7.91
CA GLN A 114 -3.92 -5.42 7.96
C GLN A 114 -2.90 -5.16 6.84
N ASN A 115 -3.37 -4.71 5.68
CA ASN A 115 -2.50 -4.52 4.52
C ASN A 115 -2.61 -3.13 3.86
N GLY A 116 -3.49 -2.25 4.38
CA GLY A 116 -3.65 -0.90 3.86
C GLY A 116 -4.34 -0.81 2.49
N GLN A 117 -5.00 -1.89 2.04
CA GLN A 117 -5.71 -1.88 0.77
C GLN A 117 -7.00 -1.07 0.88
N ILE A 118 -7.15 -0.09 0.00
CA ILE A 118 -8.36 0.68 -0.22
C ILE A 118 -9.10 0.09 -1.42
N SER A 119 -10.41 -0.06 -1.30
CA SER A 119 -11.27 -0.47 -2.42
C SER A 119 -12.56 0.35 -2.44
N TYR A 120 -12.95 0.80 -3.62
CA TYR A 120 -14.21 1.51 -3.84
C TYR A 120 -14.61 1.52 -5.31
N THR A 121 -15.85 1.95 -5.59
CA THR A 121 -16.33 2.23 -6.95
C THR A 121 -17.07 3.55 -6.92
N SER A 122 -16.74 4.48 -7.81
CA SER A 122 -17.40 5.78 -7.90
C SER A 122 -17.77 6.14 -9.32
N ASN A 123 -18.94 6.75 -9.48
CA ASN A 123 -19.38 7.43 -10.72
C ASN A 123 -19.25 8.96 -10.62
N LEU A 124 -18.74 9.48 -9.48
CA LEU A 124 -18.57 10.91 -9.27
C LEU A 124 -17.13 11.32 -9.57
N SER A 125 -16.98 12.30 -10.45
CA SER A 125 -15.70 12.95 -10.73
C SER A 125 -15.43 14.07 -9.72
N GLY A 126 -14.15 14.35 -9.46
CA GLY A 126 -13.72 15.43 -8.58
C GLY A 126 -12.37 15.17 -7.94
N ASN A 127 -11.91 16.15 -7.16
CA ASN A 127 -10.67 16.04 -6.39
C ASN A 127 -11.03 15.82 -4.91
N PHE A 128 -10.53 14.75 -4.33
CA PHE A 128 -10.82 14.33 -2.96
C PHE A 128 -9.51 14.16 -2.19
N VAL A 129 -9.54 14.45 -0.89
CA VAL A 129 -8.41 14.19 0.02
C VAL A 129 -8.72 12.96 0.87
N THR A 130 -7.74 12.10 1.02
CA THR A 130 -7.78 10.96 1.94
C THR A 130 -6.54 10.96 2.81
N VAL A 131 -6.68 10.56 4.06
CA VAL A 131 -5.55 10.35 4.97
C VAL A 131 -5.60 8.94 5.50
N VAL A 132 -4.50 8.23 5.36
CA VAL A 132 -4.30 6.93 6.00
C VAL A 132 -3.16 7.04 7.01
N ARG A 133 -3.44 6.60 8.22
CA ARG A 133 -2.48 6.44 9.30
C ARG A 133 -2.03 5.00 9.38
N VAL A 134 -0.73 4.80 9.57
CA VAL A 134 -0.14 3.50 9.88
C VAL A 134 0.44 3.56 11.28
N ASP A 135 -0.06 2.71 12.15
CA ASP A 135 0.39 2.53 13.54
C ASP A 135 1.31 1.31 13.60
N ALA A 136 2.51 1.48 14.16
CA ALA A 136 3.46 0.40 14.42
C ALA A 136 3.41 -0.01 15.90
N TYR A 137 3.28 -1.31 16.13
CA TYR A 137 3.17 -1.88 17.47
C TYR A 137 4.29 -2.88 17.75
N LYS A 138 5.01 -2.64 18.84
CA LYS A 138 6.01 -3.54 19.41
C LYS A 138 5.46 -4.13 20.71
N CYS A 139 5.30 -5.45 20.82
CA CYS A 139 4.67 -6.10 21.98
C CYS A 139 3.33 -5.45 22.40
N ASP A 140 2.45 -5.19 21.46
CA ASP A 140 1.15 -4.51 21.62
C ASP A 140 1.23 -3.07 22.12
N GLN A 141 2.43 -2.47 22.20
CA GLN A 141 2.61 -1.06 22.51
C GLN A 141 2.81 -0.26 21.23
N LEU A 142 2.09 0.84 21.09
CA LEU A 142 2.26 1.77 19.99
C LEU A 142 3.63 2.47 20.09
N VAL A 143 4.49 2.29 19.09
CA VAL A 143 5.85 2.84 19.07
C VAL A 143 6.05 3.88 17.97
N ALA A 144 5.33 3.77 16.86
CA ALA A 144 5.40 4.77 15.79
C ALA A 144 4.06 4.96 15.09
N GLN A 145 3.87 6.15 14.52
CA GLN A 145 2.76 6.49 13.63
C GLN A 145 3.28 7.28 12.45
N ILE A 146 2.87 6.89 11.26
CA ILE A 146 3.09 7.68 10.04
C ILE A 146 1.77 7.94 9.34
N TYR A 147 1.72 8.99 8.55
CA TYR A 147 0.52 9.45 7.86
C TYR A 147 0.81 9.65 6.38
N ARG A 148 -0.14 9.25 5.55
CA ARG A 148 -0.11 9.54 4.12
C ARG A 148 -1.38 10.24 3.72
N GLU A 149 -1.26 11.48 3.32
CA GLU A 149 -2.31 12.23 2.68
C GLU A 149 -2.20 12.09 1.16
N ILE A 150 -3.31 11.75 0.50
CA ILE A 150 -3.38 11.60 -0.95
C ILE A 150 -4.53 12.43 -1.49
N GLN A 151 -4.26 13.22 -2.54
CA GLN A 151 -5.29 13.81 -3.36
C GLN A 151 -5.70 12.81 -4.44
N ALA A 152 -6.88 12.21 -4.32
CA ALA A 152 -7.48 11.36 -5.33
C ALA A 152 -8.23 12.23 -6.35
N VAL A 153 -7.83 12.18 -7.61
CA VAL A 153 -8.43 12.88 -8.75
C VAL A 153 -9.25 11.90 -9.56
N LEU A 154 -10.56 11.93 -9.36
CA LEU A 154 -11.49 11.05 -10.08
C LEU A 154 -11.95 11.75 -11.36
N ILE A 155 -11.72 11.13 -12.51
CA ILE A 155 -12.05 11.66 -13.82
C ILE A 155 -12.97 10.73 -14.58
N ALA A 156 -13.84 11.30 -15.43
CA ALA A 156 -14.59 10.52 -16.41
C ALA A 156 -13.66 10.19 -17.58
N CYS A 157 -13.32 8.92 -17.75
CA CYS A 157 -12.49 8.47 -18.86
C CYS A 157 -13.33 8.18 -20.10
N PRO A 158 -12.77 8.34 -21.31
CA PRO A 158 -13.47 7.95 -22.53
C PRO A 158 -13.68 6.43 -22.56
N PRO A 159 -14.75 5.94 -23.20
CA PRO A 159 -14.90 4.53 -23.43
C PRO A 159 -13.88 3.99 -24.45
N LEU A 160 -13.63 2.70 -24.39
CA LEU A 160 -12.92 1.97 -25.46
C LEU A 160 -13.63 2.10 -26.81
N ALA A 161 -12.94 1.74 -27.89
CA ALA A 161 -13.54 1.74 -29.23
C ALA A 161 -14.77 0.80 -29.36
N SER A 162 -14.87 -0.21 -28.46
CA SER A 162 -16.05 -1.05 -28.30
C SER A 162 -17.26 -0.33 -27.71
N GLY A 163 -17.10 0.86 -27.13
CA GLY A 163 -18.10 1.59 -26.36
C GLY A 163 -18.17 1.19 -24.89
N ASN A 164 -17.39 0.21 -24.45
CA ASN A 164 -17.32 -0.23 -23.07
C ASN A 164 -16.33 0.64 -22.25
N ALA A 165 -16.50 0.65 -20.94
CA ALA A 165 -15.50 1.20 -20.02
C ALA A 165 -14.24 0.33 -20.04
N ASN A 166 -13.07 0.95 -19.89
CA ASN A 166 -11.83 0.24 -19.64
C ASN A 166 -11.85 -0.36 -18.24
N LEU A 167 -11.60 -1.65 -18.13
CA LEU A 167 -11.56 -2.37 -16.85
C LEU A 167 -10.11 -2.62 -16.42
N PRO A 168 -9.84 -2.73 -15.11
CA PRO A 168 -8.51 -3.09 -14.65
C PRO A 168 -8.15 -4.53 -15.03
N PRO A 169 -6.85 -4.81 -15.27
CA PRO A 169 -6.36 -6.16 -15.44
C PRO A 169 -6.73 -7.07 -14.26
N THR A 170 -6.84 -8.35 -14.50
CA THR A 170 -7.16 -9.35 -13.47
C THR A 170 -5.91 -10.10 -13.03
N ILE A 171 -5.74 -10.29 -11.71
CA ILE A 171 -4.70 -11.13 -11.11
C ILE A 171 -5.40 -12.28 -10.38
N PRO A 172 -5.32 -13.53 -10.88
CA PRO A 172 -5.82 -14.68 -10.14
C PRO A 172 -5.07 -14.84 -8.80
N ALA A 173 -5.80 -15.24 -7.77
CA ALA A 173 -5.21 -15.49 -6.46
C ALA A 173 -4.12 -16.59 -6.54
N PRO A 174 -2.93 -16.38 -5.95
CA PRO A 174 -1.82 -17.32 -6.07
C PRO A 174 -2.01 -18.62 -5.28
N PHE A 175 -2.87 -18.61 -4.28
CA PHE A 175 -3.08 -19.79 -3.41
C PHE A 175 -4.52 -20.30 -3.50
N PRO A 176 -4.75 -21.59 -3.19
CA PRO A 176 -6.10 -22.15 -3.17
C PRO A 176 -6.92 -21.64 -1.97
N ALA A 177 -8.25 -21.70 -2.12
CA ALA A 177 -9.15 -21.47 -0.98
C ALA A 177 -8.85 -22.45 0.18
N PRO A 178 -9.03 -22.08 1.46
CA PRO A 178 -9.72 -20.88 1.94
C PRO A 178 -8.85 -19.62 2.09
N THR A 179 -7.55 -19.68 1.75
CA THR A 179 -6.61 -18.56 1.98
C THR A 179 -5.97 -18.10 0.66
N PRO A 180 -6.76 -17.57 -0.28
CA PRO A 180 -6.29 -17.32 -1.65
C PRO A 180 -5.17 -16.27 -1.75
N TYR A 181 -5.06 -15.38 -0.77
CA TYR A 181 -4.11 -14.27 -0.78
C TYR A 181 -3.06 -14.33 0.35
N TYR A 182 -3.02 -15.40 1.12
CA TYR A 182 -1.97 -15.60 2.12
C TYR A 182 -1.63 -17.07 2.33
N THR A 183 -0.40 -17.32 2.76
CA THR A 183 0.07 -18.65 3.18
C THR A 183 0.88 -18.52 4.45
N THR A 184 0.92 -19.59 5.23
CA THR A 184 1.73 -19.68 6.45
C THR A 184 2.76 -20.78 6.28
N VAL A 185 4.02 -20.45 6.49
CA VAL A 185 5.14 -21.38 6.35
C VAL A 185 6.05 -21.34 7.57
N ALA A 186 6.78 -22.42 7.80
CA ALA A 186 7.84 -22.41 8.80
C ALA A 186 9.07 -21.65 8.27
N ALA A 187 9.80 -20.98 9.16
CA ALA A 187 11.10 -20.40 8.81
C ALA A 187 12.04 -21.48 8.22
N GLY A 188 12.77 -21.14 7.16
CA GLY A 188 13.59 -22.07 6.39
C GLY A 188 12.88 -22.69 5.19
N THR A 189 11.60 -22.40 4.96
CA THR A 189 10.83 -22.90 3.81
C THR A 189 11.05 -22.00 2.58
N LEU A 190 11.21 -22.60 1.40
CA LEU A 190 11.12 -21.86 0.13
C LEU A 190 9.65 -21.63 -0.21
N VAL A 191 9.26 -20.35 -0.34
CA VAL A 191 7.97 -19.93 -0.90
C VAL A 191 8.18 -19.60 -2.36
N SER A 192 7.51 -20.31 -3.26
CA SER A 192 7.61 -20.07 -4.71
C SER A 192 6.24 -20.26 -5.36
N PHE A 193 5.83 -19.30 -6.19
CA PHE A 193 4.60 -19.37 -6.97
C PHE A 193 4.65 -18.45 -8.19
N ASN A 194 3.84 -18.79 -9.19
CA ASN A 194 3.68 -17.97 -10.39
C ASN A 194 2.54 -16.99 -10.20
N ILE A 195 2.73 -15.79 -10.75
CA ILE A 195 1.73 -14.73 -10.82
C ILE A 195 1.47 -14.45 -12.30
N SER A 196 0.20 -14.37 -12.66
CA SER A 196 -0.23 -13.99 -14.00
C SER A 196 -1.19 -12.82 -13.89
N ALA A 197 -1.01 -11.81 -14.74
CA ALA A 197 -1.99 -10.75 -14.91
C ALA A 197 -2.48 -10.74 -16.34
N SER A 198 -3.78 -10.51 -16.54
CA SER A 198 -4.36 -10.50 -17.89
C SER A 198 -5.41 -9.42 -18.04
N ASP A 199 -5.50 -8.90 -19.26
CA ASP A 199 -6.50 -7.94 -19.69
C ASP A 199 -7.14 -8.39 -21.00
N ALA A 200 -8.47 -8.32 -21.07
CA ALA A 200 -9.23 -8.65 -22.27
C ALA A 200 -9.62 -7.41 -23.08
N ASP A 201 -9.33 -6.23 -22.59
CA ASP A 201 -9.70 -4.98 -23.22
C ASP A 201 -8.84 -4.67 -24.46
N LEU A 202 -9.44 -4.02 -25.44
CA LEU A 202 -8.82 -3.70 -26.72
C LEU A 202 -8.95 -2.21 -27.02
N TYR A 203 -7.88 -1.59 -27.50
CA TYR A 203 -7.90 -0.20 -28.01
C TYR A 203 -8.77 -0.06 -29.25
N ALA A 204 -8.64 -1.00 -30.19
CA ALA A 204 -9.40 -1.09 -31.42
C ALA A 204 -9.59 -2.57 -31.78
N ALA A 205 -10.32 -2.87 -32.84
CA ALA A 205 -10.54 -4.24 -33.28
C ALA A 205 -9.21 -4.99 -33.46
N GLY A 206 -8.95 -5.95 -32.58
CA GLY A 206 -7.76 -6.80 -32.60
C GLY A 206 -6.47 -6.16 -32.06
N VAL A 207 -6.51 -4.97 -31.44
CA VAL A 207 -5.34 -4.32 -30.83
C VAL A 207 -5.46 -4.44 -29.30
N PRO A 208 -4.73 -5.37 -28.66
CA PRO A 208 -4.77 -5.54 -27.21
C PRO A 208 -4.08 -4.34 -26.51
N GLN A 209 -4.45 -4.14 -25.25
CA GLN A 209 -3.71 -3.28 -24.34
C GLN A 209 -2.46 -4.03 -23.83
N ASP A 210 -1.41 -3.29 -23.52
CA ASP A 210 -0.25 -3.83 -22.81
C ASP A 210 -0.55 -3.89 -21.31
N VAL A 211 -0.32 -5.07 -20.72
CA VAL A 211 -0.45 -5.29 -19.29
C VAL A 211 0.93 -5.27 -18.66
N SER A 212 1.08 -4.43 -17.64
CA SER A 212 2.31 -4.37 -16.84
C SER A 212 2.10 -5.02 -15.48
N LEU A 213 3.14 -5.66 -14.94
CA LEU A 213 3.13 -6.35 -13.66
C LEU A 213 4.35 -5.90 -12.83
N GLU A 214 4.08 -5.50 -11.60
CA GLU A 214 5.07 -5.05 -10.62
C GLU A 214 4.78 -5.65 -9.23
N ILE A 215 5.77 -5.55 -8.35
CA ILE A 215 5.66 -5.94 -6.94
C ILE A 215 6.35 -4.91 -6.06
N THR A 216 5.81 -4.71 -4.86
CA THR A 216 6.47 -3.93 -3.81
C THR A 216 6.34 -4.64 -2.45
N GLY A 217 7.26 -4.37 -1.55
CA GLY A 217 7.28 -4.94 -0.20
C GLY A 217 8.63 -4.75 0.47
N GLY A 218 8.67 -4.62 1.78
CA GLY A 218 9.91 -4.42 2.54
C GLY A 218 10.91 -5.57 2.44
N GLN A 219 10.47 -6.77 2.06
CA GLN A 219 11.33 -7.94 1.84
C GLN A 219 11.82 -8.07 0.39
N MET A 220 11.45 -7.17 -0.51
CA MET A 220 12.01 -7.13 -1.85
C MET A 220 13.34 -6.38 -1.84
N ALA A 221 14.38 -6.92 -2.49
CA ALA A 221 15.58 -6.15 -2.81
C ALA A 221 15.26 -5.07 -3.86
N GLY A 222 16.02 -3.99 -3.88
CA GLY A 222 15.81 -2.89 -4.84
C GLY A 222 15.96 -3.28 -6.31
N ASP A 223 16.70 -4.36 -6.60
CA ASP A 223 16.86 -4.91 -7.95
C ASP A 223 15.92 -6.09 -8.26
N PHE A 224 15.13 -6.55 -7.29
CA PHE A 224 14.20 -7.69 -7.37
C PHE A 224 14.83 -9.06 -7.68
N ILE A 225 16.16 -9.15 -7.79
CA ILE A 225 16.91 -10.34 -8.20
C ILE A 225 17.84 -10.84 -7.10
N THR A 226 18.50 -9.93 -6.40
CA THR A 226 19.43 -10.30 -5.33
C THR A 226 18.66 -10.68 -4.05
N THR A 227 19.31 -11.49 -3.21
CA THR A 227 18.76 -11.92 -1.92
C THR A 227 19.32 -11.11 -0.75
N THR A 228 19.85 -9.93 -1.03
CA THR A 228 20.42 -8.99 -0.07
C THR A 228 19.79 -7.61 -0.27
N ASP A 229 19.95 -6.70 0.69
CA ASP A 229 19.50 -5.32 0.56
C ASP A 229 17.97 -5.13 0.68
N CYS A 230 17.32 -5.94 1.52
CA CYS A 230 15.96 -5.73 1.98
C CYS A 230 15.93 -5.56 3.51
N VAL A 231 14.75 -5.40 4.09
CA VAL A 231 14.57 -5.24 5.55
C VAL A 231 15.25 -6.36 6.33
N SER A 232 15.06 -7.62 5.93
CA SER A 232 15.66 -8.77 6.59
C SER A 232 16.08 -9.85 5.56
N PRO A 233 17.36 -9.97 5.22
CA PRO A 233 17.84 -11.01 4.30
C PRO A 233 17.70 -12.44 4.86
N PRO A 234 17.49 -13.44 3.95
CA PRO A 234 17.46 -13.35 2.50
C PRO A 234 16.18 -12.73 1.95
N CYS A 235 16.35 -11.85 0.96
CA CYS A 235 15.24 -11.14 0.33
C CYS A 235 14.40 -12.03 -0.58
N ALA A 236 13.16 -11.62 -0.80
CA ALA A 236 12.33 -12.17 -1.86
C ALA A 236 12.78 -11.64 -3.23
N THR A 237 12.58 -12.44 -4.26
CA THR A 237 12.86 -12.12 -5.66
C THR A 237 11.60 -12.16 -6.49
N PHE A 238 11.56 -11.38 -7.57
CA PHE A 238 10.48 -11.38 -8.53
C PHE A 238 11.01 -11.18 -9.93
N THR A 239 10.88 -12.20 -10.79
CA THR A 239 11.47 -12.21 -12.12
C THR A 239 10.48 -12.74 -13.15
N ASP A 240 10.72 -12.41 -14.43
CA ASP A 240 10.08 -13.12 -15.54
C ASP A 240 10.73 -14.51 -15.77
N ASN A 241 10.22 -15.26 -16.76
CA ASN A 241 10.76 -16.57 -17.11
C ASN A 241 12.21 -16.55 -17.66
N LEU A 242 12.75 -15.37 -17.95
CA LEU A 242 14.12 -15.17 -18.42
C LEU A 242 15.04 -14.65 -17.31
N GLY A 243 14.51 -14.41 -16.12
CA GLY A 243 15.24 -13.87 -14.97
C GLY A 243 15.39 -12.35 -14.98
N ASN A 244 14.62 -11.62 -15.78
CA ASN A 244 14.63 -10.16 -15.76
C ASN A 244 13.79 -9.63 -14.59
N PRO A 245 14.16 -8.44 -14.03
CA PRO A 245 13.37 -7.79 -12.98
C PRO A 245 12.12 -7.08 -13.53
N PRO A 246 11.10 -6.80 -12.67
CA PRO A 246 9.96 -5.96 -13.05
C PRO A 246 10.39 -4.50 -13.31
N PRO A 247 9.56 -3.67 -13.99
CA PRO A 247 8.22 -4.01 -14.47
C PRO A 247 8.24 -4.90 -15.71
N PHE A 248 7.41 -5.94 -15.72
CA PHE A 248 7.17 -6.74 -16.94
C PHE A 248 6.02 -6.13 -17.72
N SER A 249 6.08 -6.14 -19.04
CA SER A 249 4.98 -5.69 -19.89
C SER A 249 4.83 -6.58 -21.11
N SER A 250 3.58 -6.89 -21.45
CA SER A 250 3.24 -7.72 -22.61
C SER A 250 1.80 -7.51 -23.04
N PRO A 251 1.46 -7.66 -24.35
CA PRO A 251 0.08 -7.59 -24.80
C PRO A 251 -0.82 -8.64 -24.13
N SER A 252 -1.94 -8.20 -23.60
CA SER A 252 -3.02 -9.00 -23.00
C SER A 252 -2.67 -9.84 -21.77
N ILE A 253 -1.45 -10.36 -21.62
CA ILE A 253 -1.06 -11.23 -20.52
C ILE A 253 0.42 -11.12 -20.19
N VAL A 254 0.71 -11.07 -18.90
CA VAL A 254 2.09 -11.00 -18.37
C VAL A 254 2.24 -11.95 -17.19
N ASN A 255 3.43 -12.52 -17.02
CA ASN A 255 3.72 -13.49 -15.97
C ASN A 255 4.98 -13.11 -15.22
N GLY A 256 4.99 -13.42 -13.92
CA GLY A 256 6.14 -13.29 -13.04
C GLY A 256 6.26 -14.49 -12.10
N ILE A 257 7.46 -14.72 -11.59
CA ILE A 257 7.79 -15.79 -10.64
C ILE A 257 8.24 -15.12 -9.35
N PHE A 258 7.52 -15.38 -8.28
CA PHE A 258 7.91 -14.99 -6.92
C PHE A 258 8.65 -16.13 -6.25
N GLU A 259 9.80 -15.83 -5.66
CA GLU A 259 10.55 -16.78 -4.84
C GLU A 259 11.11 -16.11 -3.59
N TRP A 260 10.97 -16.78 -2.45
CA TRP A 260 11.51 -16.31 -1.19
C TRP A 260 11.96 -17.47 -0.31
N GLN A 261 13.27 -17.56 -0.08
CA GLN A 261 13.82 -18.48 0.89
C GLN A 261 13.69 -17.86 2.29
N THR A 262 12.71 -18.31 3.07
CA THR A 262 12.55 -17.82 4.44
C THR A 262 13.66 -18.31 5.37
N ALA A 263 13.94 -17.56 6.42
CA ALA A 263 15.00 -17.86 7.39
C ALA A 263 14.55 -17.51 8.82
N CYS A 264 15.30 -17.94 9.83
CA CYS A 264 15.02 -17.58 11.22
C CYS A 264 15.13 -16.07 11.50
N THR A 265 15.88 -15.34 10.68
CA THR A 265 15.97 -13.88 10.72
C THR A 265 14.66 -13.17 10.36
N HIS A 266 13.72 -13.86 9.71
CA HIS A 266 12.41 -13.34 9.38
C HIS A 266 11.38 -13.49 10.50
N ILE A 267 11.74 -14.13 11.59
CA ILE A 267 10.90 -14.19 12.80
C ILE A 267 11.31 -13.00 13.65
N ALA A 268 10.34 -12.21 14.09
CA ALA A 268 10.61 -11.10 15.00
C ALA A 268 11.38 -11.65 16.20
N SER A 269 12.63 -11.20 16.34
CA SER A 269 13.37 -11.43 17.57
C SER A 269 12.60 -10.68 18.65
N ASP A 270 12.13 -11.41 19.63
CA ASP A 270 11.34 -10.81 20.65
C ASP A 270 12.13 -9.69 21.34
N ALA A 271 11.59 -8.50 21.35
CA ALA A 271 11.99 -7.50 22.32
C ALA A 271 11.55 -7.94 23.75
N GLY A 272 11.55 -9.25 24.00
CA GLY A 272 11.06 -9.88 25.23
C GLY A 272 9.57 -10.23 25.24
N CYS A 273 8.84 -10.06 24.14
CA CYS A 273 7.39 -10.33 24.07
C CYS A 273 7.04 -11.78 23.70
N GLY A 274 8.02 -12.60 23.39
CA GLY A 274 7.80 -14.01 23.06
C GLY A 274 7.12 -14.28 21.73
N ASN A 275 7.03 -13.31 20.84
CA ASN A 275 6.50 -13.51 19.50
C ASN A 275 7.47 -14.30 18.61
N VAL A 276 7.00 -15.43 18.10
CA VAL A 276 7.76 -16.33 17.22
C VAL A 276 7.20 -16.36 15.80
N SER A 277 6.36 -15.40 15.44
CA SER A 277 5.77 -15.29 14.09
C SER A 277 5.80 -13.85 13.62
N ASN A 278 5.87 -13.66 12.31
CA ASN A 278 5.78 -12.35 11.69
C ASN A 278 4.92 -12.41 10.42
N ILE A 279 4.36 -11.27 10.02
CA ILE A 279 3.53 -11.11 8.82
C ILE A 279 4.27 -10.21 7.85
N TYR A 280 4.39 -10.68 6.62
CA TYR A 280 4.99 -9.94 5.51
C TYR A 280 3.96 -9.70 4.42
N ASN A 281 3.81 -8.45 4.02
CA ASN A 281 2.92 -8.04 2.95
C ASN A 281 3.72 -7.77 1.67
N PHE A 282 3.29 -8.38 0.58
CA PHE A 282 3.77 -8.10 -0.77
C PHE A 282 2.61 -7.58 -1.59
N ALA A 283 2.73 -6.38 -2.13
CA ALA A 283 1.72 -5.80 -3.01
C ALA A 283 2.09 -6.08 -4.46
N ILE A 284 1.30 -6.93 -5.10
CA ILE A 284 1.43 -7.24 -6.51
C ILE A 284 0.46 -6.36 -7.26
N LYS A 285 0.98 -5.60 -8.22
CA LYS A 285 0.23 -4.60 -8.98
C LYS A 285 0.25 -4.93 -10.45
N ALA A 286 -0.94 -5.04 -11.06
CA ALA A 286 -1.09 -5.08 -12.50
C ALA A 286 -1.82 -3.82 -12.99
N TYR A 287 -1.38 -3.28 -14.11
CA TYR A 287 -2.01 -2.13 -14.75
C TYR A 287 -1.89 -2.20 -16.28
N ASP A 288 -2.88 -1.61 -16.96
CA ASP A 288 -2.88 -1.44 -18.39
C ASP A 288 -2.15 -0.15 -18.82
N ASP A 289 -2.03 0.07 -20.11
CA ASP A 289 -1.47 1.27 -20.71
C ASP A 289 -2.55 2.26 -21.21
N PHE A 290 -3.79 2.14 -20.71
CA PHE A 290 -4.91 3.00 -21.11
C PHE A 290 -4.69 4.47 -20.73
N CYS A 291 -5.02 5.37 -21.67
CA CYS A 291 -4.92 6.82 -21.49
C CYS A 291 -6.34 7.43 -21.40
N PRO A 292 -6.63 8.39 -20.52
CA PRO A 292 -5.72 9.26 -19.77
C PRO A 292 -5.25 8.72 -18.42
N ALA A 293 -5.79 7.62 -17.93
CA ALA A 293 -5.37 7.00 -16.68
C ALA A 293 -5.50 5.48 -16.79
N ASN A 294 -4.40 4.78 -16.58
CA ASN A 294 -4.36 3.33 -16.58
C ASN A 294 -5.24 2.75 -15.46
N ALA A 295 -5.95 1.68 -15.73
CA ALA A 295 -6.68 0.93 -14.74
C ALA A 295 -5.73 -0.01 -14.00
N ILE A 296 -5.94 -0.19 -12.68
CA ILE A 296 -4.99 -0.87 -11.77
C ILE A 296 -5.74 -1.86 -10.90
N THR A 297 -5.11 -3.03 -10.70
CA THR A 297 -5.49 -4.05 -9.73
C THR A 297 -4.31 -4.37 -8.80
N PHE A 298 -4.62 -4.64 -7.52
CA PHE A 298 -3.68 -5.17 -6.52
C PHE A 298 -4.14 -6.51 -5.99
#